data_801d589ebba26400137a7d41109f7500
#
_entry.id   801d589ebba26400137a7d41109f7500
#
_cell.length_a   1.000
_cell.length_b   1.000
_cell.length_c   1.000
_cell.angle_alpha   90.00
_cell.angle_beta   90.00
_cell.angle_gamma   90.00
#
_symmetry.space_group_name_H-M   'P 1'
#
loop_
_entity.id
_entity.type
_entity.pdbx_description
1 polymer ?
#
loop_
_entity_poly.entity_id
_entity_poly.type
_entity_poly.pdbx_seq_one_letter_code
_entity_poly.pdbx_strand_id
1 'polypeptide(L)'
;EFFKKFNDTERDYPVGLHLGSVLGSVRNMLSVVGMSYMLCDDYDLMHEIVDTWADMQYQCAKAVLETGAKFDFAHFWEDICFKNGPLLSPMMFEDLCAAHYKRITDLVRSYGIDIISLDCDGVPDKLLPIWYENGVNTMFPIEVGTWGDQFAAARKKFGKGMLGVGGMDK
;
A
#
# COMPACT_ATOMS: atom_id res chain seq x y z
N GLU A 1 -9.76 3.82 24.66
CA GLU A 1 -11.16 4.31 24.58
C GLU A 1 -11.55 4.79 23.18
N PHE A 2 -10.71 5.55 22.49
CA PHE A 2 -11.03 6.07 21.15
C PHE A 2 -11.47 4.96 20.17
N PHE A 3 -10.76 3.85 20.11
CA PHE A 3 -11.06 2.75 19.18
C PHE A 3 -12.25 1.88 19.62
N LYS A 4 -12.68 1.91 20.88
CA LYS A 4 -13.83 1.12 21.35
C LYS A 4 -15.13 1.49 20.63
N LYS A 5 -15.29 2.73 20.19
CA LYS A 5 -16.45 3.18 19.41
C LYS A 5 -16.57 2.49 18.03
N PHE A 6 -15.48 1.90 17.52
CA PHE A 6 -15.47 1.17 16.26
C PHE A 6 -15.73 -0.33 16.43
N ASN A 7 -16.05 -0.80 17.64
CA ASN A 7 -16.48 -2.17 17.88
C ASN A 7 -17.94 -2.41 17.48
N ASP A 8 -18.73 -1.34 17.36
CA ASP A 8 -20.09 -1.41 16.84
C ASP A 8 -20.05 -1.71 15.34
N THR A 9 -20.71 -2.80 14.94
CA THR A 9 -20.82 -3.25 13.55
C THR A 9 -22.17 -2.93 12.91
N GLU A 10 -23.11 -2.34 13.65
CA GLU A 10 -24.44 -1.92 13.13
C GLU A 10 -24.42 -0.55 12.44
N ARG A 11 -23.23 -0.01 12.16
CA ARG A 11 -23.07 1.24 11.43
C ARG A 11 -23.43 1.08 9.94
N ASP A 12 -23.94 2.14 9.34
CA ASP A 12 -24.34 2.22 7.92
C ASP A 12 -23.25 2.82 6.99
N TYR A 13 -22.02 2.94 7.49
CA TYR A 13 -20.87 3.45 6.75
C TYR A 13 -19.62 2.56 6.97
N PRO A 14 -18.75 2.39 5.96
CA PRO A 14 -17.51 1.63 6.11
C PRO A 14 -16.46 2.41 6.92
N VAL A 15 -15.65 1.66 7.66
CA VAL A 15 -14.51 2.20 8.41
C VAL A 15 -13.23 1.51 7.97
N GLY A 16 -12.25 2.30 7.55
CA GLY A 16 -10.94 1.82 7.11
C GLY A 16 -9.86 1.95 8.18
N LEU A 17 -8.95 0.99 8.22
CA LEU A 17 -7.70 1.06 8.96
C LEU A 17 -6.62 1.65 8.05
N HIS A 18 -6.10 2.83 8.39
CA HIS A 18 -4.95 3.39 7.68
C HIS A 18 -3.67 2.67 8.11
N LEU A 19 -2.97 2.10 7.14
CA LEU A 19 -1.74 1.33 7.35
C LEU A 19 -0.46 2.15 7.14
N GLY A 20 -0.61 3.41 6.75
CA GLY A 20 0.52 4.27 6.42
C GLY A 20 1.10 3.99 5.04
N SER A 21 2.41 4.14 4.92
CA SER A 21 3.14 3.96 3.66
C SER A 21 4.51 3.34 3.94
N VAL A 22 4.86 2.27 3.25
CA VAL A 22 6.16 1.61 3.44
C VAL A 22 7.28 2.48 2.86
N LEU A 23 7.19 2.85 1.59
CA LEU A 23 8.24 3.61 0.91
C LEU A 23 7.89 5.10 0.69
N GLY A 24 6.62 5.43 0.46
CA GLY A 24 6.21 6.80 0.20
C GLY A 24 6.51 7.76 1.36
N SER A 25 6.39 7.29 2.60
CA SER A 25 6.80 8.07 3.78
C SER A 25 8.31 8.28 3.85
N VAL A 26 9.10 7.26 3.54
CA VAL A 26 10.57 7.35 3.46
C VAL A 26 10.97 8.34 2.36
N ARG A 27 10.34 8.23 1.17
CA ARG A 27 10.51 9.23 0.11
C ARG A 27 10.21 10.66 0.58
N ASN A 28 9.15 10.85 1.36
CA ASN A 28 8.81 12.18 1.88
C ASN A 28 9.83 12.70 2.88
N MET A 29 10.40 11.84 3.73
CA MET A 29 11.45 12.21 4.67
C MET A 29 12.77 12.57 3.99
N LEU A 30 13.17 11.81 2.98
CA LEU A 30 14.43 11.98 2.27
C LEU A 30 14.33 12.92 1.06
N SER A 31 13.14 13.28 0.62
CA SER A 31 12.81 13.79 -0.70
C SER A 31 13.08 12.77 -1.82
N VAL A 32 12.51 12.99 -3.00
CA VAL A 32 12.77 12.12 -4.19
C VAL A 32 14.26 12.10 -4.52
N VAL A 33 14.91 13.25 -4.46
CA VAL A 33 16.35 13.39 -4.78
C VAL A 33 17.20 12.63 -3.76
N GLY A 34 16.99 12.85 -2.47
CA GLY A 34 17.73 12.18 -1.41
C GLY A 34 17.56 10.66 -1.45
N MET A 35 16.33 10.17 -1.63
CA MET A 35 16.05 8.75 -1.81
C MET A 35 16.78 8.17 -3.02
N SER A 36 16.77 8.88 -4.17
CA SER A 36 17.46 8.41 -5.38
C SER A 36 18.96 8.28 -5.21
N TYR A 37 19.60 9.21 -4.52
CA TYR A 37 21.01 9.10 -4.18
C TYR A 37 21.28 7.96 -3.20
N MET A 38 20.49 7.85 -2.15
CA MET A 38 20.68 6.81 -1.13
C MET A 38 20.53 5.39 -1.69
N LEU A 39 19.61 5.18 -2.63
CA LEU A 39 19.46 3.90 -3.34
C LEU A 39 20.72 3.48 -4.12
N CYS A 40 21.59 4.45 -4.48
CA CYS A 40 22.84 4.20 -5.22
C CYS A 40 24.07 4.20 -4.32
N ASP A 41 24.12 5.11 -3.34
CA ASP A 41 25.32 5.44 -2.58
C ASP A 41 25.40 4.64 -1.26
N ASP A 42 24.23 4.32 -0.65
CA ASP A 42 24.16 3.61 0.62
C ASP A 42 22.88 2.75 0.71
N TYR A 43 22.87 1.67 -0.03
CA TYR A 43 21.70 0.78 -0.13
C TYR A 43 21.40 0.07 1.20
N ASP A 44 22.43 -0.25 1.99
CA ASP A 44 22.28 -0.91 3.29
C ASP A 44 21.56 0.03 4.28
N LEU A 45 21.93 1.31 4.29
CA LEU A 45 21.23 2.31 5.11
C LEU A 45 19.77 2.51 4.63
N MET A 46 19.54 2.45 3.32
CA MET A 46 18.17 2.52 2.78
C MET A 46 17.31 1.35 3.28
N HIS A 47 17.87 0.13 3.32
CA HIS A 47 17.21 -1.04 3.92
C HIS A 47 16.89 -0.81 5.39
N GLU A 48 17.86 -0.38 6.19
CA GLU A 48 17.67 -0.13 7.62
C GLU A 48 16.55 0.90 7.89
N ILE A 49 16.50 1.95 7.09
CA ILE A 49 15.44 2.98 7.19
C ILE A 49 14.07 2.37 6.86
N VAL A 50 13.95 1.62 5.76
CA VAL A 50 12.68 1.01 5.35
C VAL A 50 12.24 -0.04 6.37
N ASP A 51 13.14 -0.90 6.83
CA ASP A 51 12.87 -1.92 7.84
C ASP A 51 12.35 -1.31 9.14
N THR A 52 13.04 -0.29 9.64
CA THR A 52 12.67 0.42 10.87
C THR A 52 11.30 1.09 10.74
N TRP A 53 11.07 1.77 9.61
CA TRP A 53 9.82 2.44 9.34
C TRP A 53 8.66 1.46 9.21
N ALA A 54 8.85 0.39 8.45
CA ALA A 54 7.82 -0.62 8.23
C ALA A 54 7.52 -1.43 9.52
N ASP A 55 8.53 -1.65 10.38
CA ASP A 55 8.28 -2.27 11.69
C ASP A 55 7.42 -1.38 12.58
N MET A 56 7.69 -0.09 12.62
CA MET A 56 6.84 0.87 13.35
C MET A 56 5.39 0.80 12.84
N GLN A 57 5.17 0.77 11.52
CA GLN A 57 3.84 0.67 10.93
C GLN A 57 3.13 -0.61 11.32
N TYR A 58 3.85 -1.74 11.27
CA TYR A 58 3.33 -3.03 11.72
C TYR A 58 2.90 -2.99 13.18
N GLN A 59 3.74 -2.45 14.07
CA GLN A 59 3.42 -2.35 15.50
C GLN A 59 2.21 -1.43 15.75
N CYS A 60 2.12 -0.31 15.03
CA CYS A 60 0.96 0.58 15.11
C CYS A 60 -0.33 -0.11 14.66
N ALA A 61 -0.31 -0.79 13.51
CA ALA A 61 -1.47 -1.54 13.03
C ALA A 61 -1.88 -2.63 14.02
N LYS A 62 -0.92 -3.40 14.54
CA LYS A 62 -1.13 -4.43 15.53
C LYS A 62 -1.77 -3.88 16.81
N ALA A 63 -1.24 -2.80 17.35
CA ALA A 63 -1.76 -2.18 18.57
C ALA A 63 -3.21 -1.69 18.39
N VAL A 64 -3.55 -1.16 17.21
CA VAL A 64 -4.94 -0.75 16.90
C VAL A 64 -5.85 -1.98 16.79
N LEU A 65 -5.45 -3.02 16.08
CA LEU A 65 -6.23 -4.24 15.90
C LEU A 65 -6.46 -4.97 17.23
N GLU A 66 -5.47 -5.01 18.12
CA GLU A 66 -5.56 -5.61 19.46
C GLU A 66 -6.55 -4.88 20.38
N THR A 67 -6.99 -3.66 20.05
CA THR A 67 -8.07 -2.98 20.79
C THR A 67 -9.44 -3.63 20.58
N GLY A 68 -9.58 -4.52 19.59
CA GLY A 68 -10.82 -5.14 19.18
C GLY A 68 -11.66 -4.29 18.22
N ALA A 69 -11.17 -3.12 17.79
CA ALA A 69 -11.84 -2.29 16.80
C ALA A 69 -12.07 -3.07 15.49
N LYS A 70 -13.24 -2.85 14.87
CA LYS A 70 -13.65 -3.53 13.64
C LYS A 70 -13.52 -2.59 12.45
N PHE A 71 -12.83 -3.08 11.43
CA PHE A 71 -12.61 -2.35 10.18
C PHE A 71 -13.15 -3.17 9.00
N ASP A 72 -13.69 -2.48 8.00
CA ASP A 72 -14.25 -3.09 6.79
C ASP A 72 -13.20 -3.26 5.70
N PHE A 73 -12.17 -2.39 5.73
CA PHE A 73 -11.03 -2.44 4.81
C PHE A 73 -9.77 -1.87 5.49
N ALA A 74 -8.62 -2.11 4.87
CA ALA A 74 -7.37 -1.46 5.23
C ALA A 74 -6.79 -0.72 4.03
N HIS A 75 -5.97 0.30 4.27
CA HIS A 75 -5.53 1.22 3.23
C HIS A 75 -4.08 1.66 3.43
N PHE A 76 -3.24 1.41 2.42
CA PHE A 76 -1.91 1.99 2.27
C PHE A 76 -1.96 3.24 1.40
N TRP A 77 -1.02 4.16 1.63
CA TRP A 77 -0.75 5.29 0.75
C TRP A 77 0.73 5.26 0.33
N GLU A 78 1.04 5.30 -0.95
CA GLU A 78 2.44 5.17 -1.42
C GLU A 78 2.92 6.31 -2.31
N ASP A 79 2.21 6.64 -3.39
CA ASP A 79 2.59 7.70 -4.34
C ASP A 79 4.05 7.63 -4.82
N ILE A 80 4.53 6.44 -5.16
CA ILE A 80 5.90 6.18 -5.62
C ILE A 80 5.99 5.91 -7.12
N CYS A 81 4.93 6.21 -7.84
CA CYS A 81 4.90 6.18 -9.29
C CYS A 81 4.72 7.58 -9.88
N PHE A 82 5.14 7.73 -11.13
CA PHE A 82 4.98 8.92 -11.94
C PHE A 82 4.38 8.54 -13.30
N LYS A 83 4.20 9.51 -14.21
CA LYS A 83 3.57 9.28 -15.51
C LYS A 83 4.27 8.24 -16.39
N ASN A 84 5.52 7.92 -16.14
CA ASN A 84 6.33 6.94 -16.88
C ASN A 84 6.71 5.71 -16.06
N GLY A 85 6.12 5.54 -14.88
CA GLY A 85 6.31 4.38 -14.02
C GLY A 85 6.89 4.69 -12.66
N PRO A 86 7.35 3.66 -11.94
CA PRO A 86 7.90 3.79 -10.59
C PRO A 86 9.15 4.67 -10.51
N LEU A 87 9.34 5.30 -9.34
CA LEU A 87 10.53 6.12 -9.03
C LEU A 87 11.81 5.28 -8.83
N LEU A 88 11.68 3.97 -8.63
CA LEU A 88 12.79 3.03 -8.49
C LEU A 88 12.50 1.75 -9.29
N SER A 89 13.51 0.91 -9.49
CA SER A 89 13.30 -0.33 -10.22
C SER A 89 12.37 -1.29 -9.47
N PRO A 90 11.53 -2.09 -10.17
CA PRO A 90 10.69 -3.09 -9.50
C PRO A 90 11.50 -4.07 -8.64
N MET A 91 12.71 -4.45 -9.08
CA MET A 91 13.59 -5.34 -8.32
C MET A 91 14.02 -4.72 -6.97
N MET A 92 14.42 -3.45 -6.96
CA MET A 92 14.75 -2.74 -5.72
C MET A 92 13.52 -2.57 -4.83
N PHE A 93 12.36 -2.30 -5.42
CA PHE A 93 11.11 -2.19 -4.68
C PHE A 93 10.71 -3.52 -4.03
N GLU A 94 10.83 -4.62 -4.76
CA GLU A 94 10.55 -5.96 -4.26
C GLU A 94 11.46 -6.31 -3.08
N ASP A 95 12.76 -6.08 -3.25
CA ASP A 95 13.77 -6.33 -2.22
C ASP A 95 13.55 -5.52 -0.94
N LEU A 96 13.29 -4.22 -1.08
CA LEU A 96 13.09 -3.31 0.06
C LEU A 96 11.73 -3.46 0.74
N CYS A 97 10.66 -3.80 0.00
CA CYS A 97 9.31 -3.56 0.50
C CYS A 97 8.41 -4.80 0.54
N ALA A 98 8.63 -5.82 -0.31
CA ALA A 98 7.68 -6.91 -0.49
C ALA A 98 7.38 -7.66 0.82
N ALA A 99 8.42 -8.01 1.57
CA ALA A 99 8.29 -8.73 2.84
C ALA A 99 7.48 -7.93 3.89
N HIS A 100 7.60 -6.62 3.87
CA HIS A 100 6.86 -5.74 4.79
C HIS A 100 5.38 -5.67 4.43
N TYR A 101 5.04 -5.54 3.14
CA TYR A 101 3.64 -5.64 2.71
C TYR A 101 3.04 -6.97 3.14
N LYS A 102 3.73 -8.07 2.83
CA LYS A 102 3.27 -9.42 3.19
C LYS A 102 2.98 -9.55 4.68
N ARG A 103 3.91 -9.13 5.54
CA ARG A 103 3.77 -9.18 7.00
C ARG A 103 2.59 -8.36 7.49
N ILE A 104 2.41 -7.14 6.98
CA ILE A 104 1.32 -6.23 7.41
C ILE A 104 -0.03 -6.76 6.90
N THR A 105 -0.11 -7.20 5.64
CA THR A 105 -1.36 -7.71 5.07
C THR A 105 -1.80 -9.03 5.71
N ASP A 106 -0.86 -9.92 6.06
CA ASP A 106 -1.16 -11.14 6.80
C ASP A 106 -1.70 -10.85 8.20
N LEU A 107 -1.11 -9.87 8.91
CA LEU A 107 -1.64 -9.38 10.18
C LEU A 107 -3.08 -8.90 10.01
N VAL A 108 -3.34 -8.01 9.07
CA VAL A 108 -4.64 -7.40 8.83
C VAL A 108 -5.69 -8.47 8.50
N ARG A 109 -5.35 -9.43 7.64
CA ARG A 109 -6.23 -10.56 7.30
C ARG A 109 -6.52 -11.48 8.47
N SER A 110 -5.59 -11.66 9.40
CA SER A 110 -5.81 -12.46 10.61
C SER A 110 -6.92 -11.90 11.51
N TYR A 111 -7.28 -10.61 11.31
CA TYR A 111 -8.40 -9.95 11.98
C TYR A 111 -9.68 -9.89 11.11
N GLY A 112 -9.71 -10.59 9.97
CA GLY A 112 -10.88 -10.72 9.10
C GLY A 112 -11.08 -9.54 8.14
N ILE A 113 -10.04 -8.76 7.86
CA ILE A 113 -10.10 -7.64 6.92
C ILE A 113 -9.55 -8.12 5.56
N ASP A 114 -10.45 -8.37 4.60
CA ASP A 114 -10.11 -8.96 3.30
C ASP A 114 -9.80 -7.92 2.21
N ILE A 115 -10.34 -6.71 2.32
CA ILE A 115 -10.12 -5.61 1.37
C ILE A 115 -8.92 -4.81 1.85
N ILE A 116 -7.82 -4.89 1.10
CA ILE A 116 -6.60 -4.14 1.38
C ILE A 116 -6.26 -3.31 0.17
N SER A 117 -6.49 -2.00 0.29
CA SER A 117 -6.29 -1.04 -0.79
C SER A 117 -4.95 -0.32 -0.67
N LEU A 118 -4.47 0.16 -1.82
CA LEU A 118 -3.26 0.96 -1.92
C LEU A 118 -3.50 2.13 -2.86
N ASP A 119 -3.21 3.32 -2.35
CA ASP A 119 -3.25 4.58 -3.08
C ASP A 119 -1.87 4.85 -3.69
N CYS A 120 -1.84 4.96 -5.01
CA CYS A 120 -0.63 5.35 -5.74
C CYS A 120 -1.03 5.98 -7.08
N ASP A 121 -0.88 7.28 -7.17
CA ASP A 121 -1.03 8.02 -8.43
C ASP A 121 0.03 7.60 -9.45
N GLY A 122 -0.25 7.83 -10.73
CA GLY A 122 0.66 7.56 -11.84
C GLY A 122 0.49 6.18 -12.46
N VAL A 123 1.57 5.62 -13.02
CA VAL A 123 1.56 4.34 -13.75
C VAL A 123 2.15 3.22 -12.88
N PRO A 124 1.34 2.46 -12.12
CA PRO A 124 1.80 1.47 -11.16
C PRO A 124 2.05 0.08 -11.74
N ASP A 125 1.85 -0.13 -13.04
CA ASP A 125 1.78 -1.45 -13.70
C ASP A 125 2.94 -2.38 -13.35
N LYS A 126 4.14 -1.84 -13.20
CA LYS A 126 5.34 -2.62 -12.91
C LYS A 126 5.44 -3.05 -11.45
N LEU A 127 4.80 -2.32 -10.53
CA LEU A 127 4.77 -2.64 -9.09
C LEU A 127 3.52 -3.43 -8.71
N LEU A 128 2.46 -3.35 -9.50
CA LEU A 128 1.19 -4.00 -9.23
C LEU A 128 1.31 -5.51 -8.94
N PRO A 129 2.13 -6.31 -9.69
CA PRO A 129 2.34 -7.72 -9.34
C PRO A 129 2.91 -7.91 -7.95
N ILE A 130 3.89 -7.10 -7.56
CA ILE A 130 4.56 -7.18 -6.26
C ILE A 130 3.56 -6.90 -5.14
N TRP A 131 2.78 -5.84 -5.25
CA TRP A 131 1.73 -5.54 -4.27
C TRP A 131 0.69 -6.65 -4.17
N TYR A 132 0.19 -7.13 -5.33
CA TYR A 132 -0.84 -8.17 -5.36
C TYR A 132 -0.37 -9.49 -4.73
N GLU A 133 0.82 -9.95 -5.06
CA GLU A 133 1.44 -11.17 -4.52
C GLU A 133 1.71 -11.06 -3.02
N ASN A 134 1.89 -9.83 -2.52
CA ASN A 134 2.10 -9.54 -1.10
C ASN A 134 0.84 -9.02 -0.38
N GLY A 135 -0.34 -9.28 -0.96
CA GLY A 135 -1.60 -9.21 -0.25
C GLY A 135 -2.43 -7.95 -0.46
N VAL A 136 -1.94 -6.94 -1.15
CA VAL A 136 -2.75 -5.79 -1.60
C VAL A 136 -3.65 -6.26 -2.74
N ASN A 137 -4.95 -6.09 -2.62
CA ASN A 137 -5.90 -6.57 -3.64
C ASN A 137 -6.77 -5.48 -4.27
N THR A 138 -6.62 -4.23 -3.83
CA THR A 138 -7.45 -3.13 -4.32
C THR A 138 -6.57 -1.94 -4.68
N MET A 139 -6.59 -1.52 -5.95
CA MET A 139 -5.85 -0.33 -6.40
C MET A 139 -6.72 0.93 -6.34
N PHE A 140 -6.11 2.03 -5.94
CA PHE A 140 -6.69 3.36 -5.84
C PHE A 140 -5.62 4.43 -6.18
N PRO A 141 -5.95 5.47 -6.96
CA PRO A 141 -7.10 5.54 -7.86
C PRO A 141 -6.87 4.75 -9.16
N ILE A 142 -7.96 4.34 -9.83
CA ILE A 142 -7.88 3.89 -11.22
C ILE A 142 -8.03 5.11 -12.11
N GLU A 143 -6.93 5.61 -12.67
CA GLU A 143 -6.86 6.85 -13.46
C GLU A 143 -6.98 6.58 -14.97
N VAL A 144 -8.19 6.43 -15.48
CA VAL A 144 -8.41 6.04 -16.89
C VAL A 144 -8.12 7.15 -17.90
N GLY A 145 -8.41 8.40 -17.58
CA GLY A 145 -8.24 9.53 -18.52
C GLY A 145 -6.79 9.99 -18.66
N THR A 146 -5.98 9.82 -17.63
CA THR A 146 -4.59 10.33 -17.57
C THR A 146 -3.57 9.33 -18.10
N TRP A 147 -3.75 8.04 -17.78
CA TRP A 147 -2.74 6.98 -18.01
C TRP A 147 -3.25 5.84 -18.89
N GLY A 148 -4.52 5.89 -19.31
CA GLY A 148 -5.19 4.84 -20.06
C GLY A 148 -5.78 3.74 -19.17
N ASP A 149 -6.45 2.76 -19.81
CA ASP A 149 -7.13 1.66 -19.10
C ASP A 149 -6.12 0.56 -18.72
N GLN A 150 -5.47 0.72 -17.59
CA GLN A 150 -4.53 -0.26 -17.03
C GLN A 150 -5.26 -1.31 -16.17
N PHE A 151 -6.42 -0.97 -15.62
CA PHE A 151 -7.17 -1.85 -14.73
C PHE A 151 -7.74 -3.07 -15.43
N ALA A 152 -8.23 -2.92 -16.68
CA ALA A 152 -8.71 -4.06 -17.46
C ALA A 152 -7.60 -5.10 -17.68
N ALA A 153 -6.37 -4.65 -17.95
CA ALA A 153 -5.21 -5.54 -18.09
C ALA A 153 -4.86 -6.23 -16.76
N ALA A 154 -4.88 -5.51 -15.64
CA ALA A 154 -4.68 -6.05 -14.31
C ALA A 154 -5.76 -7.09 -13.96
N ARG A 155 -7.04 -6.79 -14.20
CA ARG A 155 -8.14 -7.74 -13.99
C ARG A 155 -8.01 -9.00 -14.86
N LYS A 156 -7.53 -8.86 -16.09
CA LYS A 156 -7.27 -10.01 -16.96
C LYS A 156 -6.15 -10.89 -16.42
N LYS A 157 -5.09 -10.29 -15.86
CA LYS A 157 -3.93 -10.99 -15.32
C LYS A 157 -4.24 -11.66 -13.97
N PHE A 158 -4.85 -10.96 -13.04
CA PHE A 158 -5.03 -11.39 -11.65
C PHE A 158 -6.44 -11.91 -11.33
N GLY A 159 -7.37 -11.81 -12.29
CA GLY A 159 -8.73 -12.30 -12.13
C GLY A 159 -9.61 -11.40 -11.23
N LYS A 160 -10.71 -11.98 -10.73
CA LYS A 160 -11.72 -11.26 -9.96
C LYS A 160 -11.24 -10.82 -8.56
N GLY A 161 -10.15 -11.37 -8.07
CA GLY A 161 -9.53 -10.98 -6.80
C GLY A 161 -8.89 -9.59 -6.83
N MET A 162 -8.51 -9.09 -8.02
CA MET A 162 -8.03 -7.72 -8.16
C MET A 162 -9.22 -6.76 -8.20
N LEU A 163 -9.30 -5.89 -7.22
CA LEU A 163 -10.32 -4.86 -7.07
C LEU A 163 -9.73 -3.48 -7.42
N GLY A 164 -10.60 -2.49 -7.64
CA GLY A 164 -10.17 -1.12 -7.94
C GLY A 164 -11.22 -0.10 -7.55
N VAL A 165 -10.76 1.08 -7.19
CA VAL A 165 -11.57 2.26 -6.88
C VAL A 165 -11.17 3.39 -7.81
N GLY A 166 -12.14 4.03 -8.46
CA GLY A 166 -11.91 5.06 -9.48
C GLY A 166 -12.55 4.65 -10.81
N GLY A 167 -11.81 4.81 -11.91
CA GLY A 167 -12.32 4.47 -13.25
C GLY A 167 -13.19 5.56 -13.88
N MET A 168 -13.17 6.76 -13.33
CA MET A 168 -13.80 7.94 -13.92
C MET A 168 -12.71 8.83 -14.54
N ASP A 169 -12.99 9.35 -15.74
CA ASP A 169 -12.15 10.36 -16.38
C ASP A 169 -12.31 11.69 -15.61
N LYS A 170 -11.19 12.37 -15.36
CA LYS A 170 -11.15 13.66 -14.64
C LYS A 170 -11.25 14.83 -15.61
#